data_654344943fdfb9203dffec9c6f216cf1
#
_entry.id   654344943fdfb9203dffec9c6f216cf1
#
_cell.length_a   1.000
_cell.length_b   1.000
_cell.length_c   1.000
_cell.angle_alpha   90.00
_cell.angle_beta   90.00
_cell.angle_gamma   90.00
#
_symmetry.space_group_name_H-M   'P 1'
#
loop_
_entity.id
_entity.type
_entity.pdbx_description
1 polymer ?
#
loop_
_entity_poly.entity_id
_entity_poly.type
_entity_poly.pdbx_seq_one_letter_code
_entity_poly.pdbx_strand_id
1 'polypeptide(L)'
;MSYIQTLSGKKFNYLTATIDDIDVEDIATALSNICRFAGHLPEFYSVAQHSVLVSQIVPPEFAFEALMHDAAEAYCQDIPAPLKALLPDYQRMETYVDGLIRFKFGISLEQAAVVKYAV
;
A
#
# COMPACT_ATOMS: atom_id res chain seq x y z
N MET A 1 -2.58 -15.48 -16.91
CA MET A 1 -2.09 -14.08 -16.97
C MET A 1 -1.86 -13.60 -15.54
N SER A 2 -0.74 -12.89 -15.32
CA SER A 2 -0.32 -12.55 -13.96
C SER A 2 -0.27 -11.04 -13.73
N TYR A 3 -1.00 -10.25 -14.53
CA TYR A 3 -0.95 -8.81 -14.42
C TYR A 3 -2.33 -8.18 -14.31
N ILE A 4 -2.36 -6.96 -13.77
CA ILE A 4 -3.49 -6.05 -13.87
C ILE A 4 -3.07 -4.85 -14.71
N GLN A 5 -4.04 -4.19 -15.33
CA GLN A 5 -3.78 -2.90 -15.97
C GLN A 5 -4.13 -1.79 -15.00
N THR A 6 -3.16 -0.90 -14.74
CA THR A 6 -3.38 0.22 -13.82
C THR A 6 -4.03 1.38 -14.56
N LEU A 7 -4.42 2.42 -13.81
CA LEU A 7 -5.05 3.61 -14.39
C LEU A 7 -4.15 4.28 -15.43
N SER A 8 -2.83 4.33 -15.20
CA SER A 8 -1.88 4.91 -16.15
C SER A 8 -1.70 4.08 -17.41
N GLY A 9 -2.29 2.89 -17.47
CA GLY A 9 -2.19 1.99 -18.61
C GLY A 9 -1.04 0.99 -18.51
N LYS A 10 -0.28 1.01 -17.43
CA LYS A 10 0.80 0.04 -17.22
C LYS A 10 0.23 -1.34 -16.91
N LYS A 11 0.92 -2.37 -17.40
CA LYS A 11 0.61 -3.76 -17.06
C LYS A 11 1.47 -4.15 -15.87
N PHE A 12 0.87 -4.14 -14.67
CA PHE A 12 1.57 -4.51 -13.45
C PHE A 12 1.52 -6.04 -13.28
N ASN A 13 2.65 -6.70 -13.51
CA ASN A 13 2.75 -8.15 -13.40
C ASN A 13 3.33 -8.53 -12.04
N TYR A 14 2.57 -9.27 -11.24
CA TYR A 14 2.96 -9.61 -9.87
C TYR A 14 4.21 -10.48 -9.78
N LEU A 15 4.59 -11.17 -10.86
CA LEU A 15 5.75 -12.05 -10.87
C LEU A 15 7.02 -11.33 -11.36
N THR A 16 6.88 -10.28 -12.18
CA THR A 16 8.01 -9.65 -12.88
C THR A 16 8.07 -8.14 -12.73
N ALA A 17 7.19 -7.53 -11.94
CA ALA A 17 7.16 -6.08 -11.78
C ALA A 17 8.51 -5.54 -11.29
N THR A 18 8.84 -4.36 -11.78
CA THR A 18 10.03 -3.60 -11.40
C THR A 18 9.61 -2.23 -10.89
N ILE A 19 10.59 -1.43 -10.43
CA ILE A 19 10.31 -0.06 -9.97
C ILE A 19 9.70 0.81 -11.08
N ASP A 20 9.94 0.49 -12.35
CA ASP A 20 9.38 1.25 -13.47
C ASP A 20 7.87 1.05 -13.60
N ASP A 21 7.32 0.01 -13.01
CA ASP A 21 5.88 -0.28 -13.03
C ASP A 21 5.14 0.43 -11.90
N ILE A 22 5.85 1.02 -10.96
CA ILE A 22 5.28 1.74 -9.83
C ILE A 22 5.06 3.19 -10.22
N ASP A 23 3.84 3.69 -10.01
CA ASP A 23 3.43 5.05 -10.37
C ASP A 23 2.66 5.67 -9.21
N VAL A 24 3.11 6.85 -8.75
CA VAL A 24 2.50 7.50 -7.57
C VAL A 24 1.05 7.89 -7.80
N GLU A 25 0.69 8.28 -9.04
CA GLU A 25 -0.70 8.65 -9.33
C GLU A 25 -1.61 7.42 -9.33
N ASP A 26 -1.12 6.29 -9.82
CA ASP A 26 -1.84 5.02 -9.71
C ASP A 26 -2.08 4.65 -8.25
N ILE A 27 -1.05 4.80 -7.42
CA ILE A 27 -1.14 4.53 -5.98
C ILE A 27 -2.20 5.44 -5.34
N ALA A 28 -2.12 6.74 -5.57
CA ALA A 28 -3.04 7.70 -4.98
C ALA A 28 -4.49 7.43 -5.38
N THR A 29 -4.73 7.15 -6.65
CA THR A 29 -6.06 6.87 -7.16
C THR A 29 -6.61 5.57 -6.59
N ALA A 30 -5.82 4.50 -6.63
CA ALA A 30 -6.27 3.20 -6.13
C ALA A 30 -6.58 3.25 -4.64
N LEU A 31 -5.70 3.85 -3.83
CA LEU A 31 -5.93 3.94 -2.39
C LEU A 31 -7.15 4.81 -2.05
N SER A 32 -7.48 5.77 -2.89
CA SER A 32 -8.68 6.60 -2.72
C SER A 32 -9.97 5.83 -3.01
N ASN A 33 -9.89 4.73 -3.74
CA ASN A 33 -11.03 3.91 -4.13
C ASN A 33 -11.18 2.63 -3.31
N ILE A 34 -10.24 2.35 -2.41
CA ILE A 34 -10.28 1.15 -1.56
C ILE A 34 -10.85 1.54 -0.20
N CYS A 35 -11.98 0.94 0.17
CA CYS A 35 -12.58 1.13 1.49
C CYS A 35 -11.86 0.27 2.52
N ARG A 36 -11.60 0.83 3.70
CA ARG A 36 -10.99 0.08 4.80
C ARG A 36 -11.95 -0.97 5.36
N PHE A 37 -11.39 -1.93 6.10
CA PHE A 37 -12.15 -2.97 6.83
C PHE A 37 -13.06 -3.80 5.92
N ALA A 38 -12.62 -4.05 4.67
CA ALA A 38 -13.40 -4.80 3.67
C ALA A 38 -14.82 -4.23 3.47
N GLY A 39 -15.00 -2.92 3.71
CA GLY A 39 -16.28 -2.25 3.54
C GLY A 39 -17.21 -2.33 4.74
N HIS A 40 -16.82 -2.97 5.83
CA HIS A 40 -17.68 -3.11 7.02
C HIS A 40 -17.64 -1.85 7.88
N LEU A 41 -18.20 -0.77 7.32
CA LEU A 41 -18.25 0.57 7.91
C LEU A 41 -19.61 1.19 7.56
N PRO A 42 -20.12 2.10 8.42
CA PRO A 42 -21.36 2.83 8.10
C PRO A 42 -21.17 3.83 6.96
N GLU A 43 -19.94 4.32 6.74
CA GLU A 43 -19.62 5.28 5.70
C GLU A 43 -18.32 4.88 5.03
N PHE A 44 -18.17 5.26 3.76
CA PHE A 44 -16.93 5.00 3.03
C PHE A 44 -15.75 5.71 3.71
N TYR A 45 -14.68 4.97 3.98
CA TYR A 45 -13.43 5.50 4.52
C TYR A 45 -12.28 4.85 3.76
N SER A 46 -11.60 5.64 2.93
CA SER A 46 -10.58 5.09 2.04
C SER A 46 -9.25 4.82 2.76
N VAL A 47 -8.48 3.91 2.19
CA VAL A 47 -7.10 3.68 2.61
C VAL A 47 -6.29 4.97 2.48
N ALA A 48 -6.53 5.77 1.43
CA ALA A 48 -5.84 7.06 1.25
C ALA A 48 -6.13 8.03 2.40
N GLN A 49 -7.40 8.14 2.84
CA GLN A 49 -7.75 9.01 3.98
C GLN A 49 -7.00 8.57 5.25
N HIS A 50 -6.94 7.26 5.49
CA HIS A 50 -6.21 6.72 6.63
C HIS A 50 -4.71 7.04 6.53
N SER A 51 -4.12 6.87 5.36
CA SER A 51 -2.69 7.14 5.16
C SER A 51 -2.35 8.61 5.40
N VAL A 52 -3.20 9.53 4.93
CA VAL A 52 -3.02 10.96 5.18
C VAL A 52 -3.12 11.26 6.69
N LEU A 53 -4.11 10.69 7.37
CA LEU A 53 -4.26 10.88 8.81
C LEU A 53 -3.02 10.41 9.57
N VAL A 54 -2.53 9.20 9.27
CA VAL A 54 -1.34 8.66 9.92
C VAL A 54 -0.13 9.56 9.69
N SER A 55 0.03 10.10 8.47
CA SER A 55 1.14 10.99 8.15
C SER A 55 1.13 12.28 8.99
N GLN A 56 -0.05 12.68 9.47
CA GLN A 56 -0.22 13.91 10.26
C GLN A 56 0.01 13.70 11.76
N ILE A 57 -0.07 12.46 12.25
CA ILE A 57 0.08 12.17 13.68
C ILE A 57 1.46 11.68 14.08
N VAL A 58 2.31 11.32 13.11
CA VAL A 58 3.71 10.96 13.38
C VAL A 58 4.59 12.20 13.36
N PRO A 59 5.82 12.14 13.93
CA PRO A 59 6.77 13.25 13.77
C PRO A 59 7.04 13.55 12.29
N PRO A 60 7.28 14.83 11.92
CA PRO A 60 7.42 15.23 10.52
C PRO A 60 8.45 14.43 9.71
N GLU A 61 9.54 14.02 10.33
CA GLU A 61 10.60 13.24 9.67
C GLU A 61 10.11 11.84 9.22
N PHE A 62 9.00 11.35 9.77
CA PHE A 62 8.41 10.07 9.42
C PHE A 62 7.13 10.21 8.59
N ALA A 63 6.73 11.45 8.26
CA ALA A 63 5.44 11.69 7.59
C ALA A 63 5.34 10.98 6.24
N PHE A 64 6.39 11.00 5.44
CA PHE A 64 6.36 10.35 4.12
C PHE A 64 6.30 8.84 4.24
N GLU A 65 7.07 8.25 5.14
CA GLU A 65 7.00 6.81 5.39
C GLU A 65 5.59 6.41 5.85
N ALA A 66 4.99 7.20 6.75
CA ALA A 66 3.64 6.94 7.23
C ALA A 66 2.61 7.06 6.10
N LEU A 67 2.76 8.06 5.23
CA LEU A 67 1.87 8.24 4.08
C LEU A 67 1.92 7.04 3.15
N MET A 68 3.08 6.43 2.98
CA MET A 68 3.31 5.36 2.03
C MET A 68 3.20 3.97 2.65
N HIS A 69 2.88 3.85 3.95
CA HIS A 69 2.96 2.56 4.64
C HIS A 69 2.03 1.48 4.07
N ASP A 70 0.90 1.87 3.50
CA ASP A 70 -0.06 0.96 2.88
C ASP A 70 -0.07 1.06 1.34
N ALA A 71 0.95 1.70 0.74
CA ALA A 71 0.95 1.94 -0.70
C ALA A 71 0.86 0.65 -1.53
N ALA A 72 1.40 -0.47 -1.03
CA ALA A 72 1.31 -1.75 -1.72
C ALA A 72 -0.14 -2.20 -1.93
N GLU A 73 -1.07 -1.76 -1.10
CA GLU A 73 -2.49 -2.08 -1.24
C GLU A 73 -3.09 -1.55 -2.54
N ALA A 74 -2.46 -0.53 -3.15
CA ALA A 74 -2.88 -0.04 -4.46
C ALA A 74 -2.84 -1.15 -5.53
N TYR A 75 -1.97 -2.12 -5.35
CA TYR A 75 -1.80 -3.24 -6.28
C TYR A 75 -2.33 -4.57 -5.72
N CYS A 76 -2.40 -4.71 -4.41
CA CYS A 76 -2.68 -5.97 -3.72
C CYS A 76 -4.00 -5.98 -2.94
N GLN A 77 -4.71 -4.87 -2.84
CA GLN A 77 -5.91 -4.70 -2.02
C GLN A 77 -5.61 -4.67 -0.51
N ASP A 78 -6.61 -4.26 0.25
CA ASP A 78 -6.56 -4.24 1.72
C ASP A 78 -7.24 -5.50 2.25
N ILE A 79 -6.46 -6.56 2.42
CA ILE A 79 -6.98 -7.83 2.94
C ILE A 79 -6.99 -7.78 4.47
N PRO A 80 -8.11 -8.14 5.12
CA PRO A 80 -8.17 -8.17 6.59
C PRO A 80 -7.06 -9.04 7.19
N ALA A 81 -6.43 -8.57 8.25
CA ALA A 81 -5.29 -9.25 8.87
C ALA A 81 -5.56 -10.73 9.21
N PRO A 82 -6.74 -11.09 9.78
CA PRO A 82 -7.02 -12.51 10.05
C PRO A 82 -7.05 -13.37 8.80
N LEU A 83 -7.55 -12.84 7.68
CA LEU A 83 -7.54 -13.55 6.41
C LEU A 83 -6.13 -13.62 5.82
N LYS A 84 -5.41 -12.50 5.87
CA LYS A 84 -4.03 -12.43 5.36
C LYS A 84 -3.14 -13.46 6.04
N ALA A 85 -3.33 -13.69 7.35
CA ALA A 85 -2.54 -14.66 8.11
C ALA A 85 -2.66 -16.08 7.55
N LEU A 86 -3.72 -16.39 6.81
CA LEU A 86 -3.98 -17.69 6.21
C LEU A 86 -3.48 -17.79 4.76
N LEU A 87 -2.91 -16.72 4.22
CA LEU A 87 -2.56 -16.62 2.79
C LEU A 87 -1.06 -16.32 2.61
N PRO A 88 -0.19 -17.32 2.79
CA PRO A 88 1.26 -17.08 2.71
C PRO A 88 1.71 -16.61 1.32
N ASP A 89 1.10 -17.07 0.24
CA ASP A 89 1.45 -16.62 -1.11
C ASP A 89 1.11 -15.13 -1.30
N TYR A 90 -0.03 -14.70 -0.81
CA TYR A 90 -0.40 -13.29 -0.82
C TYR A 90 0.62 -12.45 -0.05
N GLN A 91 1.03 -12.89 1.13
CA GLN A 91 2.00 -12.18 1.95
C GLN A 91 3.33 -11.99 1.21
N ARG A 92 3.79 -13.02 0.49
CA ARG A 92 5.02 -12.90 -0.30
C ARG A 92 4.90 -11.89 -1.42
N MET A 93 3.77 -11.88 -2.13
CA MET A 93 3.51 -10.91 -3.20
C MET A 93 3.43 -9.50 -2.65
N GLU A 94 2.72 -9.30 -1.55
CA GLU A 94 2.61 -7.99 -0.92
C GLU A 94 3.96 -7.47 -0.45
N THR A 95 4.79 -8.32 0.15
CA THR A 95 6.13 -7.98 0.61
C THR A 95 7.00 -7.55 -0.58
N TYR A 96 6.90 -8.26 -1.70
CA TYR A 96 7.65 -7.91 -2.91
C TYR A 96 7.25 -6.53 -3.44
N VAL A 97 5.94 -6.28 -3.56
CA VAL A 97 5.42 -5.00 -4.03
C VAL A 97 5.81 -3.87 -3.10
N ASP A 98 5.67 -4.08 -1.79
CA ASP A 98 6.06 -3.09 -0.78
C ASP A 98 7.55 -2.75 -0.89
N GLY A 99 8.39 -3.76 -1.11
CA GLY A 99 9.83 -3.55 -1.31
C GLY A 99 10.14 -2.71 -2.53
N LEU A 100 9.44 -2.93 -3.65
CA LEU A 100 9.60 -2.11 -4.86
C LEU A 100 9.25 -0.65 -4.59
N ILE A 101 8.15 -0.41 -3.88
CA ILE A 101 7.69 0.94 -3.55
C ILE A 101 8.70 1.64 -2.66
N ARG A 102 9.15 0.97 -1.60
CA ARG A 102 10.12 1.55 -0.67
C ARG A 102 11.43 1.88 -1.38
N PHE A 103 11.90 0.99 -2.23
CA PHE A 103 13.12 1.25 -3.00
C PHE A 103 12.95 2.45 -3.94
N LYS A 104 11.85 2.50 -4.68
CA LYS A 104 11.61 3.58 -5.63
C LYS A 104 11.56 4.96 -4.98
N PHE A 105 10.94 5.04 -3.81
CA PHE A 105 10.74 6.32 -3.12
C PHE A 105 11.76 6.60 -2.02
N GLY A 106 12.80 5.78 -1.92
CA GLY A 106 13.88 6.00 -0.96
C GLY A 106 13.48 5.80 0.50
N ILE A 107 12.53 4.92 0.76
CA ILE A 107 12.06 4.59 2.10
C ILE A 107 12.78 3.34 2.59
N SER A 108 13.17 3.32 3.88
CA SER A 108 13.79 2.14 4.49
C SER A 108 12.89 0.91 4.33
N LEU A 109 13.51 -0.26 4.08
CA LEU A 109 12.80 -1.52 4.00
C LEU A 109 12.20 -1.95 5.35
N GLU A 110 12.74 -1.43 6.47
CA GLU A 110 12.18 -1.66 7.79
C GLU A 110 11.26 -0.49 8.16
N GLN A 111 10.01 -0.82 8.52
CA GLN A 111 9.08 0.19 8.98
C GLN A 111 9.52 0.74 10.33
N ALA A 112 9.60 2.05 10.46
CA ALA A 112 9.96 2.70 11.71
C ALA A 112 8.91 2.37 12.79
N ALA A 113 9.37 2.16 14.04
CA ALA A 113 8.48 1.80 15.14
C ALA A 113 7.38 2.85 15.35
N VAL A 114 7.72 4.14 15.23
CA VAL A 114 6.75 5.22 15.43
C VAL A 114 5.62 5.15 14.39
N VAL A 115 5.90 4.75 13.16
CA VAL A 115 4.89 4.55 12.13
C VAL A 115 4.05 3.30 12.47
N LYS A 116 4.71 2.21 12.83
CA LYS A 116 4.04 0.96 13.16
C LYS A 116 3.01 1.14 14.29
N TYR A 117 3.34 1.93 15.30
CA TYR A 117 2.41 2.16 16.41
C TYR A 117 1.37 3.24 16.13
N ALA A 118 1.52 4.04 15.08
CA ALA A 118 0.54 5.04 14.68
C ALA A 118 -0.62 4.47 13.84
N VAL A 119 -0.41 3.31 13.26
CA VAL A 119 -1.42 2.64 12.43
C VAL A 119 -2.18 1.60 13.26
#